data_2f48ae9da7eb2614b5767079c41b8fe2
#
_entry.id   2f48ae9da7eb2614b5767079c41b8fe2
#
_cell.length_a   1.000
_cell.length_b   1.000
_cell.length_c   1.000
_cell.angle_alpha   90.00
_cell.angle_beta   90.00
_cell.angle_gamma   90.00
#
_symmetry.space_group_name_H-M   'P 1'
#
loop_
_entity.id
_entity.type
_entity.pdbx_description
1 polymer ?
#
loop_
_entity_poly.entity_id
_entity_poly.type
_entity_poly.pdbx_seq_one_letter_code
_entity_poly.pdbx_strand_id
1 'polypeptide(L)'
;MKTEYTNAFYEVVCEAKETHGYELPVELESYVVFLLASHIEKPDFLPQQTFAQSYLKLQRPYTQNAKQLGDTCLFVTGVFPSYGHNKGLDITYYSNIGKSSYSMASEYLNIDLFDNLSTHFDLLRTVIDTSINKRKTTPILK
;
A
#
# COMPACT_ATOMS: atom_id res chain seq x y z
N MET A 1 -18.30 -12.76 -1.30
CA MET A 1 -17.89 -11.55 -1.89
C MET A 1 -16.48 -11.24 -1.67
N LYS A 2 -16.07 -11.02 -0.42
CA LYS A 2 -14.68 -10.71 -0.19
C LYS A 2 -13.76 -11.81 -0.65
N THR A 3 -14.20 -13.03 -0.58
CA THR A 3 -13.37 -14.15 -1.00
C THR A 3 -13.05 -14.08 -2.47
N GLU A 4 -13.99 -13.63 -3.27
CA GLU A 4 -13.76 -13.51 -4.70
C GLU A 4 -12.70 -12.48 -5.01
N TYR A 5 -12.78 -11.33 -4.34
CA TYR A 5 -11.80 -10.28 -4.55
C TYR A 5 -10.44 -10.72 -4.04
N THR A 6 -10.41 -11.40 -2.89
CA THR A 6 -9.17 -11.86 -2.32
C THR A 6 -8.48 -12.84 -3.26
N ASN A 7 -9.22 -13.78 -3.82
CA ASN A 7 -8.62 -14.75 -4.74
C ASN A 7 -8.11 -14.09 -6.00
N ALA A 8 -8.86 -13.14 -6.54
CA ALA A 8 -8.45 -12.45 -7.74
C ALA A 8 -7.17 -11.65 -7.52
N PHE A 9 -7.09 -10.93 -6.39
CA PHE A 9 -5.88 -10.16 -6.12
C PHE A 9 -4.70 -11.07 -5.80
N TYR A 10 -4.95 -12.19 -5.15
CA TYR A 10 -3.87 -13.14 -4.88
C TYR A 10 -3.25 -13.63 -6.18
N GLU A 11 -4.07 -13.96 -7.16
CA GLU A 11 -3.57 -14.42 -8.44
C GLU A 11 -2.77 -13.36 -9.17
N VAL A 12 -3.26 -12.13 -9.14
CA VAL A 12 -2.57 -11.03 -9.81
C VAL A 12 -1.23 -10.73 -9.16
N VAL A 13 -1.20 -10.76 -7.83
CA VAL A 13 0.04 -10.51 -7.10
C VAL A 13 1.04 -11.62 -7.34
N CYS A 14 0.59 -12.87 -7.35
CA CYS A 14 1.48 -13.98 -7.61
C CYS A 14 2.06 -13.91 -9.03
N GLU A 15 1.24 -13.52 -9.97
CA GLU A 15 1.69 -13.36 -11.34
C GLU A 15 2.76 -12.29 -11.46
N ALA A 16 2.56 -11.16 -10.77
CA ALA A 16 3.52 -10.08 -10.79
C ALA A 16 4.85 -10.53 -10.17
N LYS A 17 4.79 -11.27 -9.08
CA LYS A 17 5.99 -11.78 -8.45
C LYS A 17 6.77 -12.67 -9.39
N GLU A 18 6.10 -13.58 -10.05
CA GLU A 18 6.75 -14.51 -10.94
C GLU A 18 7.33 -13.83 -12.17
N THR A 19 6.54 -12.94 -12.74
CA THR A 19 6.94 -12.28 -13.97
C THR A 19 8.15 -11.38 -13.78
N HIS A 20 8.22 -10.71 -12.63
CA HIS A 20 9.27 -9.72 -12.39
C HIS A 20 10.31 -10.17 -11.38
N GLY A 21 10.17 -11.38 -10.87
CA GLY A 21 11.16 -11.91 -9.95
C GLY A 21 11.15 -11.30 -8.58
N TYR A 22 10.03 -10.72 -8.16
CA TYR A 22 9.96 -10.15 -6.82
C TYR A 22 9.86 -11.25 -5.79
N GLU A 23 10.56 -11.07 -4.69
CA GLU A 23 10.51 -12.02 -3.58
C GLU A 23 9.87 -11.34 -2.39
N LEU A 24 8.75 -11.88 -1.94
CA LEU A 24 8.03 -11.34 -0.81
C LEU A 24 7.77 -12.43 0.22
N PRO A 25 8.02 -12.15 1.49
CA PRO A 25 7.56 -13.07 2.53
C PRO A 25 6.05 -13.23 2.46
N VAL A 26 5.59 -14.39 2.84
CA VAL A 26 4.17 -14.71 2.76
C VAL A 26 3.33 -13.73 3.55
N GLU A 27 3.81 -13.28 4.70
CA GLU A 27 3.10 -12.30 5.49
C GLU A 27 2.83 -11.02 4.75
N LEU A 28 3.83 -10.52 4.04
CA LEU A 28 3.68 -9.26 3.31
C LEU A 28 2.80 -9.46 2.09
N GLU A 29 2.95 -10.58 1.44
CA GLU A 29 2.12 -10.91 0.28
C GLU A 29 0.64 -10.95 0.69
N SER A 30 0.35 -11.62 1.79
CA SER A 30 -1.02 -11.72 2.27
C SER A 30 -1.57 -10.36 2.66
N TYR A 31 -0.73 -9.54 3.28
CA TYR A 31 -1.16 -8.21 3.70
C TYR A 31 -1.57 -7.38 2.50
N VAL A 32 -0.77 -7.42 1.44
CA VAL A 32 -1.06 -6.67 0.22
C VAL A 32 -2.37 -7.15 -0.41
N VAL A 33 -2.56 -8.45 -0.47
CA VAL A 33 -3.78 -9.00 -1.05
C VAL A 33 -5.01 -8.55 -0.28
N PHE A 34 -4.95 -8.61 1.05
CA PHE A 34 -6.09 -8.18 1.86
C PHE A 34 -6.28 -6.67 1.81
N LEU A 35 -5.20 -5.91 1.69
CA LEU A 35 -5.29 -4.47 1.55
C LEU A 35 -6.05 -4.10 0.28
N LEU A 36 -5.70 -4.73 -0.83
CA LEU A 36 -6.36 -4.45 -2.09
C LEU A 36 -7.82 -4.86 -2.05
N ALA A 37 -8.10 -6.03 -1.50
CA ALA A 37 -9.47 -6.50 -1.43
C ALA A 37 -10.34 -5.61 -0.55
N SER A 38 -9.79 -5.12 0.56
CA SER A 38 -10.53 -4.25 1.47
C SER A 38 -10.88 -2.94 0.82
N HIS A 39 -9.94 -2.36 0.10
CA HIS A 39 -10.15 -1.02 -0.44
C HIS A 39 -11.06 -1.00 -1.65
N ILE A 40 -11.18 -2.11 -2.35
CA ILE A 40 -12.07 -2.13 -3.49
C ILE A 40 -13.53 -2.06 -3.03
N GLU A 41 -13.79 -2.46 -1.79
CA GLU A 41 -15.14 -2.40 -1.26
C GLU A 41 -15.42 -1.11 -0.52
N LYS A 42 -14.40 -0.33 -0.23
CA LYS A 42 -14.54 0.90 0.54
C LYS A 42 -13.84 2.03 -0.16
N PRO A 43 -14.51 2.67 -1.10
CA PRO A 43 -13.86 3.74 -1.85
C PRO A 43 -13.50 4.97 -1.04
N ASP A 44 -14.05 5.08 0.17
CA ASP A 44 -13.78 6.25 0.99
C ASP A 44 -12.52 6.10 1.81
N PHE A 45 -11.46 5.64 1.20
CA PHE A 45 -10.22 5.42 1.93
C PHE A 45 -9.33 6.65 2.03
N LEU A 46 -9.60 7.68 1.23
CA LEU A 46 -8.78 8.89 1.27
C LEU A 46 -9.15 9.73 2.47
N PRO A 47 -8.16 10.31 3.15
CA PRO A 47 -8.47 11.15 4.31
C PRO A 47 -9.14 12.45 3.87
N GLN A 48 -9.93 13.03 4.76
CA GLN A 48 -10.59 14.28 4.51
C GLN A 48 -9.62 15.44 4.52
N GLN A 49 -8.48 15.26 5.09
CA GLN A 49 -7.45 16.28 5.18
C GLN A 49 -6.23 15.78 4.46
N THR A 50 -5.21 16.59 4.33
CA THR A 50 -4.02 16.17 3.62
C THR A 50 -3.36 15.03 4.37
N PHE A 51 -2.54 14.26 3.66
CA PHE A 51 -1.83 13.16 4.27
C PHE A 51 -0.89 13.66 5.36
N ALA A 52 -0.24 14.79 5.12
CA ALA A 52 0.65 15.36 6.13
C ALA A 52 -0.12 15.74 7.39
N GLN A 53 -1.31 16.36 7.23
CA GLN A 53 -2.13 16.72 8.37
C GLN A 53 -2.59 15.48 9.12
N SER A 54 -2.94 14.43 8.39
CA SER A 54 -3.33 13.19 9.02
C SER A 54 -2.17 12.62 9.82
N TYR A 55 -0.96 12.66 9.27
CA TYR A 55 0.21 12.16 9.95
C TYR A 55 0.49 12.95 11.22
N LEU A 56 0.40 14.28 11.14
CA LEU A 56 0.68 15.13 12.30
C LEU A 56 -0.33 14.93 13.41
N LYS A 57 -1.50 14.43 13.11
CA LYS A 57 -2.51 14.16 14.12
C LYS A 57 -2.37 12.81 14.77
N LEU A 58 -1.44 11.97 14.30
CA LEU A 58 -1.23 10.68 14.94
C LEU A 58 -0.66 10.93 16.32
N GLN A 59 -1.22 10.28 17.31
CA GLN A 59 -0.79 10.43 18.67
C GLN A 59 -0.85 9.11 19.35
N ARG A 60 -0.06 8.99 20.39
CA ARG A 60 -0.10 7.81 21.21
C ARG A 60 -1.38 7.82 21.97
N PRO A 61 -1.99 6.71 22.15
CA PRO A 61 -1.68 5.37 21.66
C PRO A 61 -2.47 4.99 20.43
N TYR A 62 -2.71 5.88 19.52
CA TYR A 62 -3.61 5.63 18.40
C TYR A 62 -2.93 4.88 17.27
N THR A 63 -2.44 3.69 17.58
CA THR A 63 -1.74 2.87 16.60
C THR A 63 -2.64 2.45 15.44
N GLN A 64 -3.94 2.34 15.72
CA GLN A 64 -4.88 2.00 14.66
C GLN A 64 -4.92 3.07 13.58
N ASN A 65 -4.84 4.33 13.98
CA ASN A 65 -4.81 5.41 13.01
C ASN A 65 -3.52 5.41 12.22
N ALA A 66 -2.41 5.06 12.85
CA ALA A 66 -1.14 4.97 12.15
C ALA A 66 -1.19 3.85 11.12
N LYS A 67 -1.75 2.69 11.49
CA LYS A 67 -1.90 1.60 10.55
C LYS A 67 -2.77 2.01 9.38
N GLN A 68 -3.87 2.68 9.64
CA GLN A 68 -4.78 3.11 8.57
C GLN A 68 -4.11 4.09 7.62
N LEU A 69 -3.34 5.02 8.15
CA LEU A 69 -2.67 5.98 7.29
C LEU A 69 -1.59 5.28 6.46
N GLY A 70 -0.85 4.36 7.06
CA GLY A 70 0.13 3.57 6.32
C GLY A 70 -0.53 2.78 5.20
N ASP A 71 -1.68 2.15 5.50
CA ASP A 71 -2.43 1.38 4.51
C ASP A 71 -2.90 2.27 3.37
N THR A 72 -3.39 3.46 3.69
CA THR A 72 -3.86 4.38 2.67
C THR A 72 -2.71 4.83 1.77
N CYS A 73 -1.57 5.13 2.36
CA CYS A 73 -0.42 5.54 1.57
C CYS A 73 0.06 4.41 0.67
N LEU A 74 0.08 3.19 1.18
CA LEU A 74 0.53 2.05 0.38
C LEU A 74 -0.44 1.82 -0.78
N PHE A 75 -1.72 1.86 -0.51
CA PHE A 75 -2.72 1.65 -1.55
C PHE A 75 -2.63 2.74 -2.62
N VAL A 76 -2.57 3.99 -2.18
CA VAL A 76 -2.55 5.12 -3.12
C VAL A 76 -1.29 5.11 -3.96
N THR A 77 -0.14 4.90 -3.36
CA THR A 77 1.12 4.94 -4.12
C THR A 77 1.26 3.74 -5.05
N GLY A 78 0.63 2.63 -4.69
CA GLY A 78 0.71 1.45 -5.54
C GLY A 78 -0.29 1.48 -6.68
N VAL A 79 -1.53 1.85 -6.40
CA VAL A 79 -2.59 1.81 -7.41
C VAL A 79 -2.60 3.08 -8.26
N PHE A 80 -2.28 4.22 -7.65
CA PHE A 80 -2.33 5.52 -8.34
C PHE A 80 -0.98 6.21 -8.20
N PRO A 81 0.06 5.72 -8.89
CA PRO A 81 1.41 6.26 -8.67
C PRO A 81 1.57 7.73 -9.02
N SER A 82 0.64 8.28 -9.79
CA SER A 82 0.69 9.71 -10.12
C SER A 82 -0.11 10.57 -9.18
N TYR A 83 -0.65 9.99 -8.11
CA TYR A 83 -1.46 10.73 -7.17
C TYR A 83 -0.67 11.92 -6.63
N GLY A 84 -1.29 13.08 -6.60
CA GLY A 84 -0.64 14.29 -6.11
C GLY A 84 0.23 15.00 -7.11
N HIS A 85 0.40 14.42 -8.30
CA HIS A 85 1.29 14.98 -9.30
C HIS A 85 0.89 16.40 -9.69
N ASN A 86 -0.40 16.66 -9.84
CA ASN A 86 -0.87 17.98 -10.21
C ASN A 86 -0.77 19.00 -9.07
N LYS A 87 -0.39 18.54 -7.88
CA LYS A 87 -0.12 19.43 -6.76
C LYS A 87 1.36 19.61 -6.55
N GLY A 88 2.17 19.10 -7.47
CA GLY A 88 3.61 19.20 -7.33
C GLY A 88 4.21 18.21 -6.36
N LEU A 89 3.46 17.19 -5.97
CA LEU A 89 3.94 16.20 -5.02
C LEU A 89 4.25 14.91 -5.77
N ASP A 90 5.28 14.21 -5.35
CA ASP A 90 5.61 12.97 -6.02
C ASP A 90 5.40 11.79 -5.07
N ILE A 91 5.64 10.61 -5.59
CA ILE A 91 5.36 9.39 -4.87
C ILE A 91 6.21 9.24 -3.62
N THR A 92 7.40 9.83 -3.61
CA THR A 92 8.28 9.77 -2.45
C THR A 92 7.66 10.45 -1.24
N TYR A 93 6.95 11.55 -1.46
CA TYR A 93 6.27 12.27 -0.40
C TYR A 93 5.28 11.33 0.33
N TYR A 94 4.43 10.66 -0.43
CA TYR A 94 3.44 9.77 0.15
C TYR A 94 4.07 8.50 0.72
N SER A 95 5.11 8.00 0.06
CA SER A 95 5.81 6.81 0.54
C SER A 95 6.45 7.06 1.89
N ASN A 96 7.03 8.25 2.08
CA ASN A 96 7.67 8.59 3.34
C ASN A 96 6.65 8.68 4.48
N ILE A 97 5.49 9.23 4.19
CA ILE A 97 4.43 9.30 5.19
C ILE A 97 3.98 7.88 5.55
N GLY A 98 3.84 7.02 4.55
CA GLY A 98 3.42 5.65 4.78
C GLY A 98 4.43 4.85 5.59
N LYS A 99 5.71 4.99 5.26
CA LYS A 99 6.76 4.30 5.99
C LYS A 99 6.79 4.73 7.45
N SER A 100 6.70 6.04 7.67
CA SER A 100 6.70 6.57 9.03
C SER A 100 5.49 6.11 9.82
N SER A 101 4.34 6.05 9.16
CA SER A 101 3.12 5.62 9.82
C SER A 101 3.19 4.16 10.23
N TYR A 102 3.69 3.30 9.37
CA TYR A 102 3.87 1.89 9.72
C TYR A 102 4.91 1.72 10.81
N SER A 103 5.98 2.52 10.76
CA SER A 103 6.99 2.46 11.79
C SER A 103 6.39 2.84 13.15
N MET A 104 5.54 3.85 13.16
CA MET A 104 4.87 4.26 14.38
C MET A 104 3.95 3.15 14.91
N ALA A 105 3.22 2.51 14.02
CA ALA A 105 2.36 1.39 14.42
C ALA A 105 3.19 0.25 15.02
N SER A 106 4.35 0.00 14.44
CA SER A 106 5.25 -1.05 14.92
C SER A 106 5.71 -0.76 16.34
N GLU A 107 6.02 0.49 16.65
CA GLU A 107 6.51 0.86 17.98
C GLU A 107 5.52 0.55 19.07
N TYR A 108 4.23 0.74 18.78
CA TYR A 108 3.24 0.53 19.82
C TYR A 108 2.72 -0.88 19.91
N LEU A 109 2.59 -1.53 18.78
CA LEU A 109 2.05 -2.88 18.78
C LEU A 109 3.12 -3.93 19.02
N ASN A 110 4.38 -3.55 18.84
CA ASN A 110 5.50 -4.46 19.03
C ASN A 110 5.33 -5.72 18.20
N ILE A 111 4.87 -5.53 16.96
CA ILE A 111 4.67 -6.61 16.02
C ILE A 111 5.56 -6.35 14.83
N ASP A 112 6.36 -7.33 14.46
CA ASP A 112 7.33 -7.18 13.36
C ASP A 112 6.69 -6.88 12.02
N LEU A 113 5.43 -7.25 11.86
CA LEU A 113 4.74 -7.05 10.60
C LEU A 113 4.81 -5.60 10.14
N PHE A 114 4.52 -4.65 11.04
CA PHE A 114 4.48 -3.24 10.62
C PHE A 114 5.87 -2.69 10.36
N ASP A 115 6.86 -3.19 11.08
CA ASP A 115 8.23 -2.81 10.78
C ASP A 115 8.63 -3.33 9.40
N ASN A 116 8.22 -4.53 9.07
CA ASN A 116 8.49 -5.10 7.75
C ASN A 116 7.74 -4.36 6.64
N LEU A 117 6.52 -3.93 6.92
CA LEU A 117 5.78 -3.14 5.94
C LEU A 117 6.47 -1.81 5.69
N SER A 118 7.02 -1.20 6.73
CA SER A 118 7.75 0.05 6.58
C SER A 118 9.03 -0.16 5.76
N THR A 119 9.78 -1.17 6.13
CA THR A 119 11.06 -1.45 5.48
C THR A 119 10.90 -1.80 4.01
N HIS A 120 9.87 -2.56 3.69
CA HIS A 120 9.66 -3.04 2.31
C HIS A 120 8.64 -2.20 1.55
N PHE A 121 8.31 -1.01 2.05
CA PHE A 121 7.23 -0.20 1.49
C PHE A 121 7.38 0.02 -0.01
N ASP A 122 8.58 0.40 -0.44
CA ASP A 122 8.78 0.70 -1.85
C ASP A 122 8.65 -0.53 -2.72
N LEU A 123 9.11 -1.67 -2.26
CA LEU A 123 8.92 -2.91 -2.99
C LEU A 123 7.43 -3.25 -3.06
N LEU A 124 6.72 -3.08 -1.96
CA LEU A 124 5.30 -3.44 -1.91
C LEU A 124 4.48 -2.56 -2.84
N ARG A 125 4.75 -1.26 -2.88
CA ARG A 125 4.00 -0.42 -3.79
C ARG A 125 4.32 -0.72 -5.24
N THR A 126 5.55 -1.15 -5.51
CA THR A 126 5.92 -1.56 -6.86
C THR A 126 5.20 -2.84 -7.26
N VAL A 127 5.07 -3.79 -6.34
CA VAL A 127 4.33 -5.01 -6.61
C VAL A 127 2.86 -4.69 -6.89
N ILE A 128 2.28 -3.78 -6.11
CA ILE A 128 0.90 -3.38 -6.33
C ILE A 128 0.75 -2.72 -7.70
N ASP A 129 1.65 -1.80 -8.02
CA ASP A 129 1.60 -1.10 -9.29
C ASP A 129 1.68 -2.10 -10.45
N THR A 130 2.62 -3.02 -10.37
CA THR A 130 2.78 -4.04 -11.40
C THR A 130 1.54 -4.92 -11.50
N SER A 131 0.98 -5.29 -10.35
CA SER A 131 -0.18 -6.17 -10.33
C SER A 131 -1.42 -5.54 -10.93
N ILE A 132 -1.63 -4.25 -10.61
CA ILE A 132 -2.87 -3.58 -10.98
C ILE A 132 -2.75 -2.88 -12.33
N ASN A 133 -1.62 -2.28 -12.59
CA ASN A 133 -1.47 -1.42 -13.77
C ASN A 133 -0.76 -2.06 -14.95
N LYS A 134 -0.35 -3.29 -14.80
CA LYS A 134 0.43 -3.94 -15.84
C LYS A 134 -0.31 -3.99 -17.16
N ARG A 135 -1.60 -4.14 -17.15
CA ARG A 135 -2.35 -4.22 -18.39
C ARG A 135 -2.32 -2.95 -19.20
N LYS A 136 -2.06 -1.84 -18.54
CA LYS A 136 -2.03 -0.57 -19.22
C LYS A 136 -0.79 -0.39 -20.04
N THR A 137 0.26 -1.11 -19.67
CA THR A 137 1.52 -0.93 -20.36
C THR A 137 1.84 -2.07 -21.28
N THR A 138 1.31 -3.24 -21.01
CA THR A 138 1.64 -4.38 -21.77
C THR A 138 1.39 -4.29 -23.21
N PRO A 139 0.28 -3.88 -23.63
CA PRO A 139 -0.04 -3.98 -25.02
C PRO A 139 0.81 -3.26 -25.92
N ILE A 140 1.49 -2.41 -25.46
CA ILE A 140 2.24 -1.67 -26.29
C ILE A 140 3.29 -2.30 -26.89
N LEU A 141 3.74 -3.09 -26.45
CA LEU A 141 4.79 -3.61 -26.95
C LEU A 141 4.72 -4.19 -28.05
N LYS A 142 4.56 -4.05 -28.54
CA LYS A 142 4.52 -4.68 -29.55
C LYS A 142 4.41 -4.16 -30.39
#